data_aca1053a82f077f98172ad8e6d897318
#
_entry.id   aca1053a82f077f98172ad8e6d897318
#
_cell.length_a   1.000
_cell.length_b   1.000
_cell.length_c   1.000
_cell.angle_alpha   90.00
_cell.angle_beta   90.00
_cell.angle_gamma   90.00
#
_symmetry.space_group_name_H-M   'P 1'
#
loop_
_entity.id
_entity.type
_entity.pdbx_description
1 polymer ?
#
loop_
_entity_poly.entity_id
_entity_poly.type
_entity_poly.pdbx_seq_one_letter_code
_entity_poly.pdbx_strand_id
1 'polypeptide(L)'
;MARIAGVNIPTNKRVTIGLRYIYGIGPTKAAQICQQLSIPDERRVNQLSDEEVLRIRELIDRDYRVEGDLRREVAMNIKRLMDLGCYRGLRHRRGLPVRGQRTHTNARTRKGKAVAIAGKKKVTK
;
A
#
# COMPACT_ATOMS: atom_id res chain seq x y z
N MET A 1 -0.44 7.35 22.22
CA MET A 1 -0.35 6.76 20.87
C MET A 1 -0.84 7.77 19.84
N ALA A 2 -0.06 8.03 18.82
CA ALA A 2 -0.46 8.99 17.78
C ALA A 2 -1.38 8.33 16.77
N ARG A 3 -2.42 9.04 16.35
CA ARG A 3 -3.34 8.58 15.33
C ARG A 3 -3.35 9.56 14.18
N ILE A 4 -2.93 9.11 13.00
CA ILE A 4 -2.81 9.94 11.81
C ILE A 4 -3.52 9.25 10.66
N ALA A 5 -4.36 9.98 9.93
CA ALA A 5 -5.15 9.45 8.81
C ALA A 5 -5.99 8.22 9.21
N GLY A 6 -6.44 8.16 10.46
CA GLY A 6 -7.22 7.04 10.96
C GLY A 6 -6.39 5.83 11.36
N VAL A 7 -5.07 5.91 11.31
CA VAL A 7 -4.17 4.80 11.64
C VAL A 7 -3.46 5.08 12.95
N ASN A 8 -3.41 4.08 13.83
CA ASN A 8 -2.64 4.16 15.06
C ASN A 8 -1.17 3.92 14.76
N ILE A 9 -0.34 4.92 15.03
CA ILE A 9 1.09 4.86 14.76
C ILE A 9 1.82 4.32 15.98
N PRO A 10 2.72 3.32 15.82
CA PRO A 10 3.48 2.82 16.97
C PRO A 10 4.32 3.91 17.60
N THR A 11 4.29 4.01 18.92
CA THR A 11 4.98 5.07 19.66
C THR A 11 6.47 4.81 19.84
N ASN A 12 6.89 3.55 19.79
CA ASN A 12 8.27 3.16 20.00
C ASN A 12 9.12 3.17 18.72
N LYS A 13 8.54 3.53 17.59
CA LYS A 13 9.25 3.59 16.30
C LYS A 13 9.67 5.03 15.99
N ARG A 14 10.70 5.17 15.15
CA ARG A 14 11.07 6.48 14.64
C ARG A 14 9.93 7.01 13.77
N VAL A 15 9.84 8.34 13.67
CA VAL A 15 8.74 8.96 12.91
C VAL A 15 8.73 8.49 11.46
N THR A 16 9.89 8.42 10.82
CA THR A 16 9.99 7.98 9.43
C THR A 16 9.51 6.55 9.23
N ILE A 17 9.71 5.68 10.22
CA ILE A 17 9.25 4.31 10.15
C ILE A 17 7.78 4.21 10.52
N GLY A 18 7.36 4.96 11.54
CA GLY A 18 5.96 4.98 11.97
C GLY A 18 5.01 5.47 10.88
N LEU A 19 5.39 6.49 10.12
CA LEU A 19 4.55 7.01 9.04
C LEU A 19 4.33 5.99 7.93
N ARG A 20 5.22 5.03 7.77
CA ARG A 20 5.06 3.99 6.75
C ARG A 20 3.92 3.01 7.06
N TYR A 21 3.37 3.04 8.25
CA TYR A 21 2.18 2.24 8.59
C TYR A 21 0.92 2.77 7.91
N ILE A 22 0.97 4.00 7.39
CA ILE A 22 -0.15 4.58 6.67
C ILE A 22 -0.11 4.09 5.22
N TYR A 23 -1.22 3.56 4.75
CA TYR A 23 -1.32 3.11 3.36
C TYR A 23 -1.13 4.30 2.40
N GLY A 24 -0.15 4.25 1.57
CA GLY A 24 0.20 5.31 0.62
C GLY A 24 1.46 6.07 0.98
N ILE A 25 2.04 5.84 2.16
CA ILE A 25 3.29 6.47 2.57
C ILE A 25 4.36 5.40 2.69
N GLY A 26 5.36 5.47 1.83
CA GLY A 26 6.53 4.61 1.87
C GLY A 26 7.74 5.33 2.43
N PRO A 27 8.95 4.72 2.31
CA PRO A 27 10.17 5.31 2.88
C PRO A 27 10.45 6.72 2.34
N THR A 28 10.29 6.93 1.04
CA THR A 28 10.59 8.22 0.40
C THR A 28 9.64 9.31 0.88
N LYS A 29 8.34 9.04 0.88
CA LYS A 29 7.35 10.02 1.32
C LYS A 29 7.48 10.32 2.80
N ALA A 30 7.74 9.31 3.62
CA ALA A 30 7.96 9.53 5.05
C ALA A 30 9.16 10.44 5.29
N ALA A 31 10.26 10.22 4.56
CA ALA A 31 11.44 11.09 4.67
C ALA A 31 11.14 12.50 4.21
N GLN A 32 10.38 12.66 3.14
CA GLN A 32 9.99 13.99 2.64
C GLN A 32 9.13 14.75 3.67
N ILE A 33 8.20 14.07 4.29
CA ILE A 33 7.34 14.68 5.32
C ILE A 33 8.17 15.18 6.48
N CYS A 34 9.08 14.35 6.98
CA CYS A 34 9.95 14.74 8.09
C CYS A 34 10.87 15.90 7.71
N GLN A 35 11.38 15.90 6.49
CA GLN A 35 12.24 16.97 6.01
C GLN A 35 11.49 18.31 5.92
N GLN A 36 10.28 18.29 5.38
CA GLN A 36 9.46 19.51 5.25
C GLN A 36 9.08 20.09 6.60
N LEU A 37 8.88 19.25 7.60
CA LEU A 37 8.51 19.70 8.94
C LEU A 37 9.70 19.85 9.87
N SER A 38 10.92 19.67 9.37
CA SER A 38 12.16 19.80 10.13
C SER A 38 12.22 18.86 11.33
N ILE A 39 11.73 17.65 11.16
CA ILE A 39 11.79 16.62 12.20
C ILE A 39 13.04 15.76 11.99
N PRO A 40 13.93 15.63 12.98
CA PRO A 40 15.14 14.80 12.84
C PRO A 40 14.81 13.33 12.64
N ASP A 41 15.68 12.62 11.91
CA ASP A 41 15.47 11.20 11.58
C ASP A 41 15.44 10.29 12.83
N GLU A 42 16.21 10.63 13.85
CA GLU A 42 16.24 9.83 15.08
C GLU A 42 15.07 10.11 16.02
N ARG A 43 14.19 11.05 15.67
CA ARG A 43 13.04 11.39 16.49
C ARG A 43 12.05 10.22 16.51
N ARG A 44 11.58 9.85 17.70
CA ARG A 44 10.58 8.78 17.85
C ARG A 44 9.18 9.38 17.96
N VAL A 45 8.18 8.55 17.63
CA VAL A 45 6.78 8.99 17.64
C VAL A 45 6.37 9.49 19.03
N ASN A 46 6.82 8.81 20.09
CA ASN A 46 6.47 9.21 21.47
C ASN A 46 7.13 10.52 21.90
N GLN A 47 8.09 11.04 21.15
CA GLN A 47 8.76 12.30 21.43
C GLN A 47 8.12 13.48 20.71
N LEU A 48 7.11 13.22 19.88
CA LEU A 48 6.42 14.28 19.16
C LEU A 48 5.44 15.00 20.07
N SER A 49 5.42 16.34 19.96
CA SER A 49 4.41 17.15 20.64
C SER A 49 3.08 17.07 19.88
N ASP A 50 1.98 17.44 20.56
CA ASP A 50 0.67 17.48 19.92
C ASP A 50 0.66 18.41 18.70
N GLU A 51 1.40 19.52 18.79
CA GLU A 51 1.52 20.47 17.70
C GLU A 51 2.22 19.86 16.50
N GLU A 52 3.29 19.10 16.73
CA GLU A 52 4.00 18.41 15.65
C GLU A 52 3.12 17.35 14.99
N VAL A 53 2.36 16.61 15.76
CA VAL A 53 1.41 15.62 15.24
C VAL A 53 0.35 16.31 14.37
N LEU A 54 -0.15 17.44 14.83
CA LEU A 54 -1.13 18.23 14.07
C LEU A 54 -0.58 18.68 12.73
N ARG A 55 0.68 19.15 12.72
CA ARG A 55 1.33 19.57 11.46
C ARG A 55 1.47 18.40 10.49
N ILE A 56 1.81 17.22 11.00
CA ILE A 56 1.90 16.03 10.15
C ILE A 56 0.54 15.70 9.54
N ARG A 57 -0.52 15.75 10.35
CA ARG A 57 -1.88 15.50 9.87
C ARG A 57 -2.28 16.47 8.77
N GLU A 58 -2.03 17.75 8.99
CA GLU A 58 -2.38 18.79 8.03
C GLU A 58 -1.62 18.62 6.71
N LEU A 59 -0.34 18.30 6.78
CA LEU A 59 0.48 18.12 5.59
C LEU A 59 -0.02 16.92 4.78
N ILE A 60 -0.33 15.81 5.44
CA ILE A 60 -0.83 14.61 4.77
C ILE A 60 -2.17 14.88 4.12
N ASP A 61 -3.07 15.55 4.84
CA ASP A 61 -4.40 15.86 4.30
C ASP A 61 -4.32 16.76 3.08
N ARG A 62 -3.37 17.69 3.07
CA ARG A 62 -3.24 18.66 1.99
C ARG A 62 -2.55 18.09 0.75
N ASP A 63 -1.45 17.36 0.94
CA ASP A 63 -0.53 17.02 -0.15
C ASP A 63 -0.53 15.54 -0.54
N TYR A 64 -1.12 14.67 0.26
CA TYR A 64 -1.04 13.22 0.03
C TYR A 64 -2.41 12.58 0.04
N ARG A 65 -2.57 11.59 -0.82
CA ARG A 65 -3.74 10.70 -0.77
C ARG A 65 -3.33 9.42 -0.09
N VAL A 66 -4.04 9.07 0.97
CA VAL A 66 -3.68 7.93 1.81
C VAL A 66 -4.93 7.17 2.22
N GLU A 67 -4.74 5.96 2.71
CA GLU A 67 -5.77 5.10 3.28
C GLU A 67 -7.00 4.96 2.39
N GLY A 68 -8.20 5.21 2.92
CA GLY A 68 -9.44 4.97 2.20
C GLY A 68 -9.53 5.72 0.87
N ASP A 69 -9.06 6.96 0.82
CA ASP A 69 -9.10 7.75 -0.42
C ASP A 69 -8.21 7.13 -1.50
N LEU A 70 -7.00 6.70 -1.10
CA LEU A 70 -6.09 6.05 -2.04
C LEU A 70 -6.63 4.69 -2.48
N ARG A 71 -7.18 3.91 -1.56
CA ARG A 71 -7.78 2.62 -1.90
C ARG A 71 -8.91 2.78 -2.91
N ARG A 72 -9.75 3.79 -2.73
CA ARG A 72 -10.82 4.08 -3.69
C ARG A 72 -10.28 4.49 -5.03
N GLU A 73 -9.24 5.32 -5.06
CA GLU A 73 -8.61 5.75 -6.31
C GLU A 73 -8.03 4.56 -7.07
N VAL A 74 -7.31 3.67 -6.39
CA VAL A 74 -6.75 2.47 -7.01
C VAL A 74 -7.86 1.57 -7.55
N ALA A 75 -8.92 1.36 -6.77
CA ALA A 75 -10.04 0.53 -7.19
C ALA A 75 -10.74 1.11 -8.41
N MET A 76 -10.92 2.43 -8.45
CA MET A 76 -11.51 3.12 -9.61
C MET A 76 -10.64 3.02 -10.84
N ASN A 77 -9.32 3.12 -10.68
CA ASN A 77 -8.40 3.00 -11.81
C ASN A 77 -8.43 1.58 -12.40
N ILE A 78 -8.49 0.57 -11.54
CA ILE A 78 -8.62 -0.83 -11.99
C ILE A 78 -9.96 -1.03 -12.70
N LYS A 79 -11.03 -0.51 -12.14
CA LYS A 79 -12.36 -0.60 -12.74
C LYS A 79 -12.39 0.05 -14.12
N ARG A 80 -11.75 1.22 -14.26
CA ARG A 80 -11.66 1.90 -15.56
C ARG A 80 -10.98 1.02 -16.59
N LEU A 81 -9.89 0.35 -16.23
CA LEU A 81 -9.18 -0.56 -17.14
C LEU A 81 -10.08 -1.72 -17.55
N MET A 82 -10.83 -2.28 -16.61
CA MET A 82 -11.77 -3.37 -16.89
C MET A 82 -12.89 -2.92 -17.83
N ASP A 83 -13.44 -1.73 -17.58
CA ASP A 83 -14.53 -1.18 -18.38
C ASP A 83 -14.09 -0.87 -19.82
N LEU A 84 -12.83 -0.44 -19.99
CA LEU A 84 -12.27 -0.19 -21.31
C LEU A 84 -12.00 -1.46 -22.10
N GLY A 85 -11.96 -2.62 -21.44
CA GLY A 85 -11.68 -3.90 -22.09
C GLY A 85 -10.28 -4.05 -22.63
N CYS A 86 -9.31 -3.22 -22.16
CA CYS A 86 -7.93 -3.34 -22.59
C CYS A 86 -7.27 -4.59 -21.99
N TYR A 87 -6.06 -4.92 -22.48
CA TYR A 87 -5.34 -6.10 -22.00
C TYR A 87 -5.10 -6.05 -20.50
N ARG A 88 -4.67 -4.91 -19.96
CA ARG A 88 -4.45 -4.77 -18.53
C ARG A 88 -5.72 -5.01 -17.72
N GLY A 89 -6.84 -4.49 -18.20
CA GLY A 89 -8.14 -4.70 -17.56
C GLY A 89 -8.56 -6.16 -17.55
N LEU A 90 -8.33 -6.87 -18.65
CA LEU A 90 -8.61 -8.30 -18.73
C LEU A 90 -7.77 -9.10 -17.73
N ARG A 91 -6.50 -8.73 -17.55
CA ARG A 91 -5.65 -9.39 -16.57
C ARG A 91 -6.15 -9.17 -15.14
N HIS A 92 -6.61 -7.96 -14.83
CA HIS A 92 -7.22 -7.69 -13.52
C HIS A 92 -8.50 -8.49 -13.32
N ARG A 93 -9.33 -8.58 -14.35
CA ARG A 93 -10.60 -9.31 -14.29
C ARG A 93 -10.38 -10.79 -14.00
N ARG A 94 -9.35 -11.37 -14.59
CA ARG A 94 -9.04 -12.79 -14.43
C ARG A 94 -8.16 -13.07 -13.21
N GLY A 95 -7.73 -12.05 -12.49
CA GLY A 95 -6.84 -12.23 -11.34
C GLY A 95 -5.45 -12.70 -11.72
N LEU A 96 -4.97 -12.33 -12.90
CA LEU A 96 -3.65 -12.72 -13.39
C LEU A 96 -2.67 -11.55 -13.28
N PRO A 97 -1.34 -11.84 -13.29
CA PRO A 97 -0.34 -10.78 -13.29
C PRO A 97 -0.52 -9.84 -14.47
N VAL A 98 -0.35 -8.54 -14.22
CA VAL A 98 -0.64 -7.48 -15.18
C VAL A 98 0.60 -7.00 -15.92
N ARG A 99 1.78 -7.20 -15.34
CA ARG A 99 3.04 -6.66 -15.86
C ARG A 99 3.88 -7.68 -16.62
N GLY A 100 3.25 -8.62 -17.29
CA GLY A 100 3.96 -9.57 -18.13
C GLY A 100 4.70 -10.68 -17.39
N GLN A 101 4.39 -10.88 -16.12
CA GLN A 101 5.01 -11.95 -15.36
C GLN A 101 4.59 -13.31 -15.88
N ARG A 102 5.47 -14.26 -15.69
CA ARG A 102 5.26 -15.63 -16.08
C ARG A 102 4.15 -16.27 -15.24
N THR A 103 3.23 -16.98 -15.88
CA THR A 103 2.09 -17.59 -15.20
C THR A 103 2.17 -19.10 -15.14
N HIS A 104 3.03 -19.72 -15.95
CA HIS A 104 3.11 -21.17 -16.05
C HIS A 104 3.59 -21.83 -14.75
N THR A 105 4.54 -21.22 -14.07
CA THR A 105 5.16 -21.79 -12.87
C THR A 105 4.87 -21.05 -11.58
N ASN A 106 4.81 -19.74 -11.63
CA ASN A 106 4.74 -18.87 -10.45
C ASN A 106 3.50 -17.97 -10.51
N ALA A 107 3.61 -16.75 -10.00
CA ALA A 107 2.53 -15.77 -9.95
C ALA A 107 1.49 -16.09 -8.88
N ARG A 108 1.92 -16.72 -7.78
CA ARG A 108 1.00 -17.13 -6.71
C ARG A 108 0.37 -15.97 -5.96
N THR A 109 1.04 -14.82 -5.89
CA THR A 109 0.50 -13.64 -5.21
C THR A 109 -0.85 -13.21 -5.81
N ARG A 110 -0.95 -13.23 -7.13
CA ARG A 110 -2.20 -12.87 -7.83
C ARG A 110 -3.16 -14.05 -7.94
N LYS A 111 -2.62 -15.24 -8.20
CA LYS A 111 -3.43 -16.43 -8.43
C LYS A 111 -3.86 -17.14 -7.15
N GLY A 112 -3.23 -16.79 -6.03
CA GLY A 112 -3.48 -17.47 -4.77
C GLY A 112 -2.66 -18.74 -4.62
N LYS A 113 -2.96 -19.51 -3.61
CA LYS A 113 -2.23 -20.74 -3.34
C LYS A 113 -2.45 -21.76 -4.47
N ALA A 114 -1.43 -22.61 -4.68
CA ALA A 114 -1.54 -23.67 -5.65
C ALA A 114 -2.62 -24.66 -5.22
N VAL A 115 -3.50 -24.99 -6.15
CA VAL A 115 -4.61 -25.91 -5.90
C VAL A 115 -4.52 -27.06 -6.90
N ALA A 116 -4.61 -28.30 -6.41
CA ALA A 116 -4.60 -29.45 -7.27
C ALA A 116 -5.88 -29.53 -8.08
N ILE A 117 -5.73 -29.89 -9.37
CA ILE A 117 -6.87 -30.07 -10.27
C ILE A 117 -7.34 -31.53 -10.16
N ALA A 118 -8.60 -31.73 -9.83
CA ALA A 118 -9.15 -33.05 -9.65
C ALA A 118 -9.03 -33.85 -10.94
N GLY A 119 -8.60 -35.12 -10.81
CA GLY A 119 -8.49 -36.04 -11.91
C GLY A 119 -7.16 -36.09 -12.63
N LYS A 120 -6.35 -35.00 -12.55
CA LYS A 120 -5.07 -35.00 -13.26
C LYS A 120 -4.01 -35.87 -12.62
N LYS A 121 -4.02 -36.02 -11.32
CA LYS A 121 -3.02 -36.82 -10.64
C LYS A 121 -3.05 -38.28 -11.02
N LYS A 122 -4.13 -38.75 -11.52
CA LYS A 122 -4.25 -40.16 -11.89
C LYS A 122 -3.37 -40.53 -13.06
N VAL A 123 -2.97 -39.58 -13.83
CA VAL A 123 -2.13 -39.80 -15.01
C VAL A 123 -0.69 -40.05 -14.66
N THR A 124 -0.31 -39.81 -13.42
CA THR A 124 1.09 -39.85 -13.00
C THR A 124 1.61 -41.22 -12.60
N LYS A 125 0.91 -42.25 -12.88
CA LYS A 125 1.37 -43.59 -12.51
C LYS A 125 2.55 -44.06 -13.28
#